data_9a559c78a97502ab275552045271482b
#
_entry.id   9a559c78a97502ab275552045271482b
#
_cell.length_a   1.000
_cell.length_b   1.000
_cell.length_c   1.000
_cell.angle_alpha   90.00
_cell.angle_beta   90.00
_cell.angle_gamma   90.00
#
_symmetry.space_group_name_H-M   'P 1'
#
loop_
_entity.id
_entity.type
_entity.pdbx_description
1 polymer ?
#
loop_
_entity_poly.entity_id
_entity_poly.type
_entity_poly.pdbx_seq_one_letter_code
_entity_poly.pdbx_strand_id
1 'polypeptide(L)'
;MDSSKEVKDVANVVPASDQSDNGNIGEDHGKKPVPLSMKILSVVIVSMIGFGGHWSSGVTGALKSTLKKELHISNTQYAVLDTSGDFIKTALILVSGVLTDRYGGARTMLWGNAIFSLGAILVAAATTVRSYKFMIGGAVIQALGDVATQVAQYKIFSSWFPPSSGFASTLAFELGIGKIGSFVGKATANVIAQNLGDFSWAYWMAVFMNLFTNVATLFFWWFTRWCEKRYAGTKDPATGEKLTENNKKFEIGKMLKLPWSFWMICLFSLFQTSTASVFASNSTELAEQRFKISAVKAGWYASMSQYLGFFFVPLIGIFVDMFGQRLTLLLVCGCGMLLSMCLVAWGPTVSGTAASFGIFAVATSFGPTVIIDSIRTSMWYQEVFGSGYAIKIAINNSMSIIVGVIAGVIQDRSDNSYDNVTILYATMAAGSVV
;
A
#
# COMPACT_ATOMS: atom_id res chain seq x y z
N MET A 1 -40.05 8.38 40.74
CA MET A 1 -39.76 7.13 40.07
C MET A 1 -38.45 7.35 39.33
N ASP A 2 -37.64 7.02 39.88
CA ASP A 2 -36.31 6.69 40.35
C ASP A 2 -35.37 6.37 39.18
N SER A 3 -34.62 7.42 38.76
CA SER A 3 -33.62 7.42 37.64
C SER A 3 -32.19 7.25 38.16
N SER A 4 -32.04 6.72 39.39
CA SER A 4 -30.74 6.61 40.09
C SER A 4 -30.14 5.21 40.15
N LYS A 5 -30.71 4.21 39.45
CA LYS A 5 -30.23 2.83 39.49
C LYS A 5 -29.41 2.35 38.29
N GLU A 6 -29.34 3.12 37.18
CA GLU A 6 -28.64 2.67 35.97
C GLU A 6 -27.16 3.15 35.83
N VAL A 7 -26.63 3.89 36.79
CA VAL A 7 -25.25 4.46 36.71
C VAL A 7 -24.25 3.69 37.58
N LYS A 8 -24.66 2.64 38.31
CA LYS A 8 -23.74 1.91 39.21
C LYS A 8 -23.15 0.60 38.67
N ASP A 9 -23.61 0.09 37.53
CA ASP A 9 -23.10 -1.18 36.96
C ASP A 9 -21.95 -1.10 35.97
N VAL A 10 -21.39 0.11 35.73
CA VAL A 10 -20.25 0.30 34.81
C VAL A 10 -18.88 0.34 35.54
N ALA A 11 -18.87 0.26 36.86
CA ALA A 11 -17.65 0.46 37.67
C ALA A 11 -16.97 -0.79 38.21
N ASN A 12 -17.38 -2.02 37.80
CA ASN A 12 -16.72 -3.24 38.24
C ASN A 12 -16.44 -4.21 37.08
N VAL A 13 -15.69 -3.78 36.06
CA VAL A 13 -14.91 -4.72 35.25
C VAL A 13 -13.57 -4.87 35.96
N VAL A 14 -13.51 -5.82 36.88
CA VAL A 14 -12.26 -6.33 37.46
C VAL A 14 -11.42 -6.84 36.27
N PRO A 15 -10.16 -6.41 36.08
CA PRO A 15 -9.29 -7.04 35.13
C PRO A 15 -9.09 -8.49 35.59
N ALA A 16 -9.43 -9.44 34.71
CA ALA A 16 -9.11 -10.84 34.91
C ALA A 16 -7.58 -10.97 34.88
N SER A 17 -6.98 -10.87 36.06
CA SER A 17 -5.62 -11.26 36.32
C SER A 17 -5.60 -12.77 36.60
N ASP A 18 -4.60 -13.42 36.04
CA ASP A 18 -4.08 -14.73 36.42
C ASP A 18 -4.92 -15.97 36.11
N GLN A 19 -4.80 -16.47 34.88
CA GLN A 19 -4.72 -17.91 34.71
C GLN A 19 -3.64 -18.29 33.68
N SER A 20 -2.55 -18.86 34.21
CA SER A 20 -1.63 -19.81 33.60
C SER A 20 -0.87 -19.37 32.34
N ASP A 21 0.11 -18.49 32.48
CA ASP A 21 1.28 -18.45 31.59
C ASP A 21 2.51 -19.01 32.33
N ASN A 22 2.52 -20.34 32.57
CA ASN A 22 3.65 -21.08 33.15
C ASN A 22 4.66 -21.56 32.08
N GLY A 23 4.68 -20.94 30.90
CA GLY A 23 5.64 -21.25 29.84
C GLY A 23 6.46 -20.05 29.42
N ASN A 24 7.65 -19.88 29.95
CA ASN A 24 8.70 -18.91 29.54
C ASN A 24 8.84 -17.59 30.35
N ILE A 25 8.60 -17.58 31.64
CA ILE A 25 8.99 -16.45 32.52
C ILE A 25 10.53 -16.40 32.74
N GLY A 26 11.29 -17.43 32.34
CA GLY A 26 12.71 -17.56 32.66
C GLY A 26 13.72 -16.83 31.75
N GLU A 27 13.36 -16.45 30.52
CA GLU A 27 14.35 -15.95 29.56
C GLU A 27 14.53 -14.40 29.53
N ASP A 28 13.62 -13.65 30.11
CA ASP A 28 13.65 -12.16 30.03
C ASP A 28 14.19 -11.47 31.30
N HIS A 29 14.44 -12.22 32.37
CA HIS A 29 15.03 -11.68 33.59
C HIS A 29 16.51 -11.27 33.36
N GLY A 30 16.73 -9.97 33.13
CA GLY A 30 18.07 -9.37 32.99
C GLY A 30 18.35 -8.71 31.64
N LYS A 31 17.49 -8.86 30.63
CA LYS A 31 17.67 -8.14 29.36
C LYS A 31 17.10 -6.72 29.44
N LYS A 32 17.82 -5.75 28.84
CA LYS A 32 17.37 -4.36 28.74
C LYS A 32 16.26 -4.22 27.69
N PRO A 33 15.30 -3.28 27.82
CA PRO A 33 14.33 -3.00 26.79
C PRO A 33 15.00 -2.54 25.50
N VAL A 34 14.36 -2.80 24.35
CA VAL A 34 14.90 -2.39 23.05
C VAL A 34 15.03 -0.87 22.98
N PRO A 35 16.23 -0.30 22.72
CA PRO A 35 16.42 1.13 22.58
C PRO A 35 15.64 1.69 21.40
N LEU A 36 15.15 2.93 21.51
CA LEU A 36 14.42 3.62 20.45
C LEU A 36 15.21 3.67 19.13
N SER A 37 16.53 3.85 19.20
CA SER A 37 17.41 3.85 18.02
C SER A 37 17.33 2.53 17.22
N MET A 38 17.21 1.37 17.89
CA MET A 38 17.08 0.08 17.24
C MET A 38 15.69 -0.10 16.60
N LYS A 39 14.63 0.43 17.25
CA LYS A 39 13.28 0.44 16.68
C LYS A 39 13.24 1.32 15.42
N ILE A 40 13.82 2.50 15.44
CA ILE A 40 13.92 3.40 14.28
C ILE A 40 14.73 2.74 13.17
N LEU A 41 15.87 2.14 13.48
CA LEU A 41 16.67 1.42 12.48
C LEU A 41 15.88 0.29 11.82
N SER A 42 15.10 -0.48 12.60
CA SER A 42 14.19 -1.51 12.09
C SER A 42 13.19 -0.93 11.08
N VAL A 43 12.55 0.19 11.43
CA VAL A 43 11.59 0.86 10.54
C VAL A 43 12.26 1.31 9.24
N VAL A 44 13.44 1.92 9.30
CA VAL A 44 14.18 2.35 8.11
C VAL A 44 14.50 1.16 7.19
N ILE A 45 15.03 0.06 7.74
CA ILE A 45 15.37 -1.12 6.94
C ILE A 45 14.12 -1.72 6.30
N VAL A 46 13.04 -1.88 7.06
CA VAL A 46 11.77 -2.46 6.57
C VAL A 46 11.15 -1.56 5.48
N SER A 47 11.21 -0.24 5.64
CA SER A 47 10.74 0.71 4.62
C SER A 47 11.56 0.62 3.33
N MET A 48 12.87 0.41 3.43
CA MET A 48 13.73 0.20 2.24
C MET A 48 13.41 -1.09 1.49
N ILE A 49 12.90 -2.13 2.16
CA ILE A 49 12.50 -3.38 1.50
C ILE A 49 11.33 -3.17 0.53
N GLY A 50 10.36 -2.32 0.88
CA GLY A 50 9.24 -1.98 0.00
C GLY A 50 9.62 -1.17 -1.25
N PHE A 51 10.78 -0.53 -1.25
CA PHE A 51 11.21 0.38 -2.31
C PHE A 51 11.19 -0.26 -3.72
N GLY A 52 11.68 -1.50 -3.86
CA GLY A 52 11.72 -2.21 -5.15
C GLY A 52 10.34 -2.45 -5.75
N GLY A 53 9.34 -2.79 -4.93
CA GLY A 53 7.95 -2.96 -5.36
C GLY A 53 7.34 -1.66 -5.87
N HIS A 54 7.55 -0.57 -5.15
CA HIS A 54 7.09 0.76 -5.56
C HIS A 54 7.77 1.25 -6.84
N TRP A 55 9.06 0.98 -7.02
CA TRP A 55 9.78 1.25 -8.27
C TRP A 55 9.16 0.51 -9.45
N SER A 56 8.95 -0.82 -9.32
CA SER A 56 8.36 -1.65 -10.38
C SER A 56 6.98 -1.16 -10.79
N SER A 57 6.14 -0.79 -9.83
CA SER A 57 4.81 -0.19 -10.08
C SER A 57 4.93 1.15 -10.83
N GLY A 58 5.88 2.00 -10.44
CA GLY A 58 6.15 3.26 -11.13
C GLY A 58 6.55 3.07 -12.60
N VAL A 59 7.41 2.09 -12.88
CA VAL A 59 7.85 1.75 -14.25
C VAL A 59 6.68 1.31 -15.12
N THR A 60 5.85 0.38 -14.64
CA THR A 60 4.70 -0.15 -15.41
C THR A 60 3.71 0.96 -15.77
N GLY A 61 3.34 1.83 -14.81
CA GLY A 61 2.43 2.94 -15.06
C GLY A 61 3.00 4.02 -16.01
N ALA A 62 4.34 4.22 -16.03
CA ALA A 62 4.97 5.17 -16.95
C ALA A 62 5.08 4.65 -18.38
N LEU A 63 5.16 3.34 -18.55
CA LEU A 63 5.37 2.70 -19.87
C LEU A 63 4.08 2.23 -20.53
N LYS A 64 2.89 2.66 -20.07
CA LYS A 64 1.60 2.18 -20.61
C LYS A 64 1.51 2.33 -22.14
N SER A 65 1.79 3.52 -22.68
CA SER A 65 1.75 3.79 -24.11
C SER A 65 2.76 2.92 -24.89
N THR A 66 3.96 2.77 -24.35
CA THR A 66 5.01 1.93 -24.92
C THR A 66 4.64 0.45 -24.91
N LEU A 67 4.13 -0.06 -23.77
CA LEU A 67 3.68 -1.45 -23.64
C LEU A 67 2.57 -1.79 -24.63
N LYS A 68 1.59 -0.91 -24.78
CA LYS A 68 0.50 -1.10 -25.75
C LYS A 68 1.04 -1.23 -27.17
N LYS A 69 1.97 -0.36 -27.55
CA LYS A 69 2.59 -0.36 -28.88
C LYS A 69 3.44 -1.61 -29.11
N GLU A 70 4.33 -1.93 -28.19
CA GLU A 70 5.35 -2.98 -28.36
C GLU A 70 4.78 -4.41 -28.19
N LEU A 71 3.77 -4.57 -27.34
CA LEU A 71 3.10 -5.87 -27.12
C LEU A 71 1.82 -6.03 -27.96
N HIS A 72 1.45 -5.01 -28.77
CA HIS A 72 0.22 -4.98 -29.58
C HIS A 72 -1.03 -5.28 -28.78
N ILE A 73 -1.19 -4.68 -27.61
CA ILE A 73 -2.31 -4.90 -26.68
C ILE A 73 -3.25 -3.69 -26.61
N SER A 74 -4.54 -3.96 -26.35
CA SER A 74 -5.55 -2.92 -26.14
C SER A 74 -5.44 -2.30 -24.73
N ASN A 75 -6.19 -1.20 -24.48
CA ASN A 75 -6.29 -0.60 -23.14
C ASN A 75 -6.91 -1.58 -22.13
N THR A 76 -7.91 -2.36 -22.55
CA THR A 76 -8.50 -3.41 -21.72
C THR A 76 -7.47 -4.47 -21.35
N GLN A 77 -6.65 -4.92 -22.30
CA GLN A 77 -5.59 -5.89 -22.03
C GLN A 77 -4.50 -5.31 -21.11
N TYR A 78 -4.14 -4.03 -21.28
CA TYR A 78 -3.24 -3.36 -20.34
C TYR A 78 -3.85 -3.29 -18.93
N ALA A 79 -5.13 -2.95 -18.81
CA ALA A 79 -5.82 -2.91 -17.52
C ALA A 79 -5.82 -4.29 -16.84
N VAL A 80 -6.05 -5.38 -17.59
CA VAL A 80 -5.94 -6.75 -17.08
C VAL A 80 -4.52 -7.07 -16.61
N LEU A 81 -3.49 -6.64 -17.34
CA LEU A 81 -2.09 -6.80 -16.94
C LEU A 81 -1.79 -6.06 -15.63
N ASP A 82 -2.16 -4.79 -15.54
CA ASP A 82 -1.93 -3.92 -14.39
C ASP A 82 -2.64 -4.43 -13.13
N THR A 83 -3.89 -4.93 -13.29
CA THR A 83 -4.71 -5.43 -12.18
C THR A 83 -4.57 -6.94 -11.91
N SER A 84 -3.84 -7.68 -12.73
CA SER A 84 -3.63 -9.13 -12.53
C SER A 84 -2.99 -9.44 -11.17
N GLY A 85 -2.07 -8.60 -10.73
CA GLY A 85 -1.46 -8.67 -9.40
C GLY A 85 -2.46 -8.46 -8.28
N ASP A 86 -3.36 -7.50 -8.42
CA ASP A 86 -4.38 -7.18 -7.40
C ASP A 86 -5.39 -8.31 -7.24
N PHE A 87 -5.73 -9.01 -8.31
CA PHE A 87 -6.58 -10.21 -8.25
C PHE A 87 -5.95 -11.28 -7.37
N ILE A 88 -4.67 -11.58 -7.57
CA ILE A 88 -3.93 -12.56 -6.77
C ILE A 88 -3.78 -12.10 -5.32
N LYS A 89 -3.46 -10.83 -5.08
CA LYS A 89 -3.38 -10.24 -3.73
C LYS A 89 -4.72 -10.38 -3.00
N THR A 90 -5.83 -10.08 -3.67
CA THR A 90 -7.19 -10.21 -3.10
C THR A 90 -7.48 -11.64 -2.65
N ALA A 91 -7.16 -12.63 -3.49
CA ALA A 91 -7.40 -14.03 -3.18
C ALA A 91 -6.52 -14.56 -2.04
N LEU A 92 -5.28 -14.08 -1.92
CA LEU A 92 -4.27 -14.67 -1.05
C LEU A 92 -3.92 -13.83 0.18
N ILE A 93 -4.49 -12.63 0.34
CA ILE A 93 -4.18 -11.74 1.47
C ILE A 93 -4.46 -12.41 2.83
N LEU A 94 -5.56 -13.15 2.93
CA LEU A 94 -5.92 -13.88 4.16
C LEU A 94 -4.96 -15.03 4.43
N VAL A 95 -4.58 -15.77 3.38
CA VAL A 95 -3.60 -16.86 3.49
C VAL A 95 -2.24 -16.31 3.91
N SER A 96 -1.84 -15.19 3.34
CA SER A 96 -0.60 -14.50 3.71
C SER A 96 -0.60 -14.03 5.16
N GLY A 97 -1.74 -13.56 5.68
CA GLY A 97 -1.93 -13.22 7.09
C GLY A 97 -1.64 -14.43 7.98
N VAL A 98 -2.28 -15.56 7.71
CA VAL A 98 -2.08 -16.83 8.45
C VAL A 98 -0.63 -17.31 8.39
N LEU A 99 0.00 -17.24 7.19
CA LEU A 99 1.42 -17.61 7.04
C LEU A 99 2.34 -16.69 7.85
N THR A 100 2.06 -15.38 7.84
CA THR A 100 2.82 -14.39 8.61
C THR A 100 2.68 -14.64 10.11
N ASP A 101 1.49 -15.01 10.57
CA ASP A 101 1.26 -15.35 11.96
C ASP A 101 1.97 -16.65 12.37
N ARG A 102 2.03 -17.61 11.46
CA ARG A 102 2.67 -18.91 11.73
C ARG A 102 4.19 -18.86 11.68
N TYR A 103 4.78 -18.17 10.70
CA TYR A 103 6.24 -18.17 10.46
C TYR A 103 6.96 -16.94 11.01
N GLY A 104 6.20 -15.94 11.45
CA GLY A 104 6.71 -14.64 11.91
C GLY A 104 7.01 -13.67 10.77
N GLY A 105 6.89 -12.35 11.06
CA GLY A 105 7.02 -11.30 10.06
C GLY A 105 8.36 -11.31 9.30
N ALA A 106 9.48 -11.46 10.01
CA ALA A 106 10.81 -11.41 9.39
C ALA A 106 11.08 -12.57 8.41
N ARG A 107 10.59 -13.79 8.71
CA ARG A 107 10.74 -14.93 7.80
C ARG A 107 9.81 -14.83 6.60
N THR A 108 8.56 -14.43 6.83
CA THR A 108 7.57 -14.25 5.74
C THR A 108 8.03 -13.17 4.77
N MET A 109 8.61 -12.08 5.27
CA MET A 109 9.20 -11.02 4.45
C MET A 109 10.37 -11.55 3.60
N LEU A 110 11.23 -12.40 4.16
CA LEU A 110 12.36 -12.97 3.43
C LEU A 110 11.89 -13.81 2.23
N TRP A 111 10.96 -14.75 2.45
CA TRP A 111 10.41 -15.57 1.38
C TRP A 111 9.56 -14.76 0.40
N GLY A 112 8.75 -13.84 0.91
CA GLY A 112 7.92 -12.95 0.09
C GLY A 112 8.78 -12.13 -0.88
N ASN A 113 9.84 -11.49 -0.39
CA ASN A 113 10.71 -10.68 -1.24
C ASN A 113 11.52 -11.51 -2.25
N ALA A 114 11.90 -12.73 -1.91
CA ALA A 114 12.55 -13.66 -2.85
C ALA A 114 11.60 -14.07 -4.00
N ILE A 115 10.35 -14.42 -3.67
CA ILE A 115 9.29 -14.73 -4.68
C ILE A 115 8.98 -13.50 -5.53
N PHE A 116 8.89 -12.30 -4.92
CA PHE A 116 8.69 -11.05 -5.63
C PHE A 116 9.78 -10.81 -6.67
N SER A 117 11.05 -11.01 -6.30
CA SER A 117 12.19 -10.82 -7.20
C SER A 117 12.21 -11.84 -8.33
N LEU A 118 11.82 -13.09 -8.06
CA LEU A 118 11.63 -14.09 -9.12
C LEU A 118 10.56 -13.64 -10.12
N GLY A 119 9.42 -13.15 -9.63
CA GLY A 119 8.38 -12.59 -10.47
C GLY A 119 8.87 -11.39 -11.30
N ALA A 120 9.64 -10.49 -10.70
CA ALA A 120 10.22 -9.34 -11.40
C ALA A 120 11.17 -9.76 -12.53
N ILE A 121 11.99 -10.80 -12.33
CA ILE A 121 12.86 -11.38 -13.37
C ILE A 121 12.00 -11.93 -14.53
N LEU A 122 10.91 -12.66 -14.22
CA LEU A 122 10.01 -13.20 -15.23
C LEU A 122 9.30 -12.08 -16.02
N VAL A 123 8.88 -11.01 -15.36
CA VAL A 123 8.31 -9.82 -16.03
C VAL A 123 9.33 -9.17 -16.95
N ALA A 124 10.57 -8.95 -16.49
CA ALA A 124 11.63 -8.39 -17.32
C ALA A 124 11.97 -9.29 -18.53
N ALA A 125 12.06 -10.60 -18.33
CA ALA A 125 12.24 -11.56 -19.41
C ALA A 125 11.06 -11.53 -20.42
N ALA A 126 9.82 -11.41 -19.91
CA ALA A 126 8.63 -11.33 -20.74
C ALA A 126 8.61 -10.06 -21.63
N THR A 127 9.09 -8.94 -21.11
CA THR A 127 9.24 -7.71 -21.92
C THR A 127 10.32 -7.86 -22.99
N THR A 128 11.40 -8.57 -22.70
CA THR A 128 12.48 -8.85 -23.68
C THR A 128 11.98 -9.72 -24.85
N VAL A 129 11.16 -10.76 -24.54
CA VAL A 129 10.59 -11.64 -25.60
C VAL A 129 9.25 -11.12 -26.14
N ARG A 130 8.80 -9.93 -25.75
CA ARG A 130 7.55 -9.29 -26.21
C ARG A 130 6.30 -10.16 -26.00
N SER A 131 6.20 -10.91 -24.91
CA SER A 131 5.09 -11.83 -24.66
C SER A 131 4.15 -11.33 -23.58
N TYR A 132 2.96 -10.89 -23.97
CA TYR A 132 1.89 -10.45 -23.06
C TYR A 132 1.48 -11.53 -22.05
N LYS A 133 1.26 -12.78 -22.51
CA LYS A 133 0.86 -13.90 -21.64
C LYS A 133 1.93 -14.25 -20.61
N PHE A 134 3.19 -14.19 -21.00
CA PHE A 134 4.31 -14.45 -20.11
C PHE A 134 4.46 -13.31 -19.08
N MET A 135 4.22 -12.07 -19.49
CA MET A 135 4.23 -10.91 -18.58
C MET A 135 3.16 -11.02 -17.50
N ILE A 136 1.93 -11.45 -17.83
CA ILE A 136 0.89 -11.74 -16.83
C ILE A 136 1.35 -12.84 -15.86
N GLY A 137 1.92 -13.93 -16.36
CA GLY A 137 2.44 -15.01 -15.51
C GLY A 137 3.51 -14.51 -14.52
N GLY A 138 4.43 -13.68 -15.00
CA GLY A 138 5.43 -13.02 -14.15
C GLY A 138 4.80 -12.08 -13.11
N ALA A 139 3.83 -11.26 -13.51
CA ALA A 139 3.11 -10.34 -12.62
C ALA A 139 2.34 -11.09 -11.51
N VAL A 140 1.75 -12.24 -11.81
CA VAL A 140 1.09 -13.12 -10.83
C VAL A 140 2.09 -13.60 -9.77
N ILE A 141 3.26 -14.10 -10.20
CA ILE A 141 4.31 -14.56 -9.27
C ILE A 141 4.86 -13.39 -8.44
N GLN A 142 5.04 -12.23 -9.06
CA GLN A 142 5.46 -11.01 -8.36
C GLN A 142 4.44 -10.61 -7.28
N ALA A 143 3.15 -10.68 -7.58
CA ALA A 143 2.08 -10.36 -6.64
C ALA A 143 2.01 -11.34 -5.44
N LEU A 144 2.32 -12.62 -5.63
CA LEU A 144 2.44 -13.60 -4.53
C LEU A 144 3.48 -13.16 -3.49
N GLY A 145 4.63 -12.70 -3.96
CA GLY A 145 5.69 -12.20 -3.10
C GLY A 145 5.33 -10.87 -2.43
N ASP A 146 4.69 -9.97 -3.17
CA ASP A 146 4.32 -8.63 -2.70
C ASP A 146 3.31 -8.68 -1.55
N VAL A 147 2.26 -9.49 -1.66
CA VAL A 147 1.26 -9.64 -0.60
C VAL A 147 1.87 -10.18 0.70
N ALA A 148 2.78 -11.14 0.60
CA ALA A 148 3.47 -11.69 1.76
C ALA A 148 4.37 -10.64 2.43
N THR A 149 5.12 -9.87 1.64
CA THR A 149 5.99 -8.80 2.12
C THR A 149 5.19 -7.68 2.78
N GLN A 150 4.11 -7.22 2.17
CA GLN A 150 3.25 -6.16 2.69
C GLN A 150 2.60 -6.51 4.04
N VAL A 151 2.02 -7.71 4.16
CA VAL A 151 1.41 -8.16 5.42
C VAL A 151 2.47 -8.26 6.52
N ALA A 152 3.65 -8.78 6.19
CA ALA A 152 4.77 -8.88 7.13
C ALA A 152 5.28 -7.52 7.60
N GLN A 153 5.36 -6.51 6.71
CA GLN A 153 5.76 -5.13 7.06
C GLN A 153 4.84 -4.54 8.13
N TYR A 154 3.53 -4.60 7.90
CA TYR A 154 2.57 -4.02 8.86
C TYR A 154 2.57 -4.73 10.22
N LYS A 155 2.77 -6.05 10.22
CA LYS A 155 2.94 -6.80 11.47
C LYS A 155 4.20 -6.34 12.22
N ILE A 156 5.31 -6.13 11.55
CA ILE A 156 6.56 -5.64 12.15
C ILE A 156 6.35 -4.24 12.73
N PHE A 157 5.75 -3.32 11.97
CA PHE A 157 5.49 -1.96 12.45
C PHE A 157 4.59 -1.94 13.68
N SER A 158 3.52 -2.75 13.69
CA SER A 158 2.62 -2.83 14.82
C SER A 158 3.29 -3.41 16.07
N SER A 159 4.26 -4.28 15.89
CA SER A 159 5.01 -4.89 17.01
C SER A 159 5.99 -3.91 17.67
N TRP A 160 6.58 -3.01 16.89
CA TRP A 160 7.52 -2.02 17.42
C TRP A 160 6.84 -0.76 17.99
N PHE A 161 5.74 -0.33 17.39
CA PHE A 161 5.04 0.90 17.74
C PHE A 161 3.54 0.63 17.90
N PRO A 162 3.01 0.70 19.14
CA PRO A 162 1.58 0.56 19.38
C PRO A 162 0.79 1.76 18.85
N PRO A 163 -0.53 1.65 18.68
CA PRO A 163 -1.40 2.77 18.32
C PRO A 163 -1.19 3.94 19.29
N SER A 164 -1.29 5.16 18.79
CA SER A 164 -1.06 6.42 19.52
C SER A 164 0.36 6.63 20.08
N SER A 165 1.32 5.81 19.72
CA SER A 165 2.71 5.91 20.17
C SER A 165 3.70 5.88 19.01
N GLY A 166 3.38 6.53 17.87
CA GLY A 166 4.23 6.63 16.69
C GLY A 166 3.90 5.64 15.57
N PHE A 167 2.78 4.91 15.64
CA PHE A 167 2.37 3.98 14.58
C PHE A 167 2.04 4.71 13.29
N ALA A 168 1.28 5.81 13.33
CA ALA A 168 0.94 6.60 12.15
C ALA A 168 2.19 7.23 11.51
N SER A 169 3.12 7.75 12.32
CA SER A 169 4.40 8.27 11.84
C SER A 169 5.26 7.19 11.17
N THR A 170 5.26 5.97 11.71
CA THR A 170 5.99 4.83 11.14
C THR A 170 5.44 4.42 9.79
N LEU A 171 4.10 4.29 9.67
CA LEU A 171 3.42 4.02 8.40
C LEU A 171 3.67 5.13 7.38
N ALA A 172 3.58 6.38 7.83
CA ALA A 172 3.79 7.54 6.98
C ALA A 172 5.23 7.61 6.46
N PHE A 173 6.20 7.24 7.27
CA PHE A 173 7.59 7.16 6.84
C PHE A 173 7.79 6.08 5.76
N GLU A 174 7.25 4.87 5.95
CA GLU A 174 7.30 3.78 4.96
C GLU A 174 6.64 4.20 3.65
N LEU A 175 5.42 4.74 3.72
CA LEU A 175 4.69 5.21 2.55
C LEU A 175 5.45 6.36 1.85
N GLY A 176 6.12 7.23 2.59
CA GLY A 176 6.98 8.29 2.05
C GLY A 176 8.15 7.71 1.26
N ILE A 177 8.86 6.72 1.79
CA ILE A 177 9.93 6.00 1.08
C ILE A 177 9.39 5.31 -0.18
N GLY A 178 8.21 4.68 -0.08
CA GLY A 178 7.53 4.09 -1.23
C GLY A 178 7.21 5.11 -2.33
N LYS A 179 6.83 6.35 -1.94
CA LYS A 179 6.61 7.45 -2.89
C LYS A 179 7.88 7.83 -3.66
N ILE A 180 9.06 7.83 -3.02
CA ILE A 180 10.33 8.04 -3.75
C ILE A 180 10.56 6.91 -4.75
N GLY A 181 10.36 5.65 -4.37
CA GLY A 181 10.49 4.51 -5.28
C GLY A 181 9.61 4.66 -6.53
N SER A 182 8.32 4.95 -6.34
CA SER A 182 7.39 5.18 -7.43
C SER A 182 7.74 6.43 -8.26
N PHE A 183 8.21 7.52 -7.63
CA PHE A 183 8.68 8.72 -8.32
C PHE A 183 9.84 8.38 -9.26
N VAL A 184 10.89 7.76 -8.73
CA VAL A 184 12.07 7.43 -9.54
C VAL A 184 11.69 6.46 -10.66
N GLY A 185 10.86 5.44 -10.38
CA GLY A 185 10.36 4.52 -11.40
C GLY A 185 9.64 5.24 -12.53
N LYS A 186 8.67 6.11 -12.22
CA LYS A 186 7.92 6.87 -13.23
C LYS A 186 8.78 7.87 -14.01
N ALA A 187 9.63 8.62 -13.32
CA ALA A 187 10.44 9.65 -13.94
C ALA A 187 11.52 9.08 -14.87
N THR A 188 12.09 7.92 -14.51
CA THR A 188 13.23 7.35 -15.22
C THR A 188 12.86 6.31 -16.29
N ALA A 189 11.70 5.66 -16.19
CA ALA A 189 11.34 4.53 -17.08
C ALA A 189 11.44 4.88 -18.58
N ASN A 190 10.81 5.97 -19.00
CA ASN A 190 10.85 6.41 -20.40
C ASN A 190 12.24 6.94 -20.81
N VAL A 191 12.99 7.54 -19.87
CA VAL A 191 14.38 7.98 -20.10
C VAL A 191 15.28 6.77 -20.35
N ILE A 192 15.14 5.72 -19.54
CA ILE A 192 15.91 4.47 -19.70
C ILE A 192 15.57 3.82 -21.04
N ALA A 193 14.27 3.71 -21.37
CA ALA A 193 13.81 3.13 -22.62
C ALA A 193 14.36 3.86 -23.83
N GLN A 194 14.37 5.20 -23.80
CA GLN A 194 14.89 6.05 -24.90
C GLN A 194 16.41 5.95 -25.03
N ASN A 195 17.16 6.02 -23.92
CA ASN A 195 18.63 6.06 -23.96
C ASN A 195 19.26 4.69 -24.26
N LEU A 196 18.64 3.60 -23.84
CA LEU A 196 19.13 2.24 -24.07
C LEU A 196 18.48 1.58 -25.30
N GLY A 197 17.56 2.27 -25.98
CA GLY A 197 16.94 1.82 -27.23
C GLY A 197 15.91 0.71 -27.07
N ASP A 198 15.66 0.21 -25.86
CA ASP A 198 14.68 -0.83 -25.57
C ASP A 198 14.01 -0.58 -24.20
N PHE A 199 12.68 -0.64 -24.16
CA PHE A 199 11.92 -0.42 -22.94
C PHE A 199 12.09 -1.54 -21.89
N SER A 200 12.48 -2.74 -22.29
CA SER A 200 12.75 -3.86 -21.37
C SER A 200 13.86 -3.53 -20.36
N TRP A 201 14.79 -2.66 -20.70
CA TRP A 201 15.82 -2.20 -19.75
C TRP A 201 15.27 -1.52 -18.52
N ALA A 202 14.12 -0.82 -18.62
CA ALA A 202 13.48 -0.24 -17.45
C ALA A 202 13.01 -1.34 -16.46
N TYR A 203 12.55 -2.48 -16.94
CA TYR A 203 12.19 -3.62 -16.13
C TYR A 203 13.41 -4.36 -15.56
N TRP A 204 14.49 -4.50 -16.34
CA TRP A 204 15.75 -5.06 -15.83
C TRP A 204 16.38 -4.19 -14.74
N MET A 205 16.29 -2.87 -14.84
CA MET A 205 16.70 -1.96 -13.75
C MET A 205 15.84 -2.17 -12.50
N ALA A 206 14.54 -2.40 -12.65
CA ALA A 206 13.68 -2.76 -11.51
C ALA A 206 14.11 -4.09 -10.85
N VAL A 207 14.57 -5.07 -11.64
CA VAL A 207 15.14 -6.33 -11.10
C VAL A 207 16.39 -6.05 -10.26
N PHE A 208 17.32 -5.21 -10.72
CA PHE A 208 18.51 -4.86 -9.93
C PHE A 208 18.14 -4.18 -8.61
N MET A 209 17.15 -3.28 -8.62
CA MET A 209 16.65 -2.66 -7.39
C MET A 209 16.03 -3.68 -6.44
N ASN A 210 15.31 -4.67 -6.96
CA ASN A 210 14.73 -5.75 -6.16
C ASN A 210 15.81 -6.68 -5.57
N LEU A 211 16.91 -6.93 -6.26
CA LEU A 211 18.04 -7.67 -5.71
C LEU A 211 18.68 -6.93 -4.53
N PHE A 212 18.78 -5.61 -4.60
CA PHE A 212 19.22 -4.78 -3.47
C PHE A 212 18.27 -4.93 -2.26
N THR A 213 16.94 -4.92 -2.49
CA THR A 213 15.98 -5.10 -1.39
C THR A 213 16.04 -6.51 -0.78
N ASN A 214 16.44 -7.54 -1.53
CA ASN A 214 16.70 -8.87 -0.96
C ASN A 214 17.88 -8.86 0.03
N VAL A 215 18.95 -8.13 -0.29
CA VAL A 215 20.08 -7.97 0.64
C VAL A 215 19.61 -7.25 1.92
N ALA A 216 18.80 -6.20 1.78
CA ALA A 216 18.22 -5.52 2.94
C ALA A 216 17.32 -6.43 3.78
N THR A 217 16.57 -7.33 3.13
CA THR A 217 15.70 -8.31 3.82
C THR A 217 16.50 -9.35 4.59
N LEU A 218 17.59 -9.86 4.01
CA LEU A 218 18.52 -10.77 4.70
C LEU A 218 19.16 -10.10 5.91
N PHE A 219 19.60 -8.85 5.75
CA PHE A 219 20.15 -8.07 6.85
C PHE A 219 19.11 -7.83 7.95
N PHE A 220 17.86 -7.51 7.60
CA PHE A 220 16.77 -7.33 8.54
C PHE A 220 16.47 -8.62 9.33
N TRP A 221 16.42 -9.77 8.65
CA TRP A 221 16.22 -11.07 9.31
C TRP A 221 17.33 -11.38 10.32
N TRP A 222 18.60 -11.12 9.95
CA TRP A 222 19.74 -11.28 10.86
C TRP A 222 19.65 -10.29 12.03
N PHE A 223 19.34 -9.03 11.75
CA PHE A 223 19.17 -7.97 12.75
C PHE A 223 18.07 -8.28 13.77
N THR A 224 16.91 -8.76 13.32
CA THR A 224 15.81 -9.16 14.20
C THR A 224 16.25 -10.25 15.16
N ARG A 225 16.91 -11.30 14.66
CA ARG A 225 17.46 -12.38 15.50
C ARG A 225 18.52 -11.91 16.50
N TRP A 226 19.34 -10.96 16.09
CA TRP A 226 20.33 -10.37 16.98
C TRP A 226 19.65 -9.56 18.11
N CYS A 227 18.61 -8.77 17.78
CA CYS A 227 17.82 -8.02 18.75
C CYS A 227 17.12 -8.96 19.75
N GLU A 228 16.49 -10.02 19.30
CA GLU A 228 15.79 -11.00 20.15
C GLU A 228 16.73 -11.67 21.17
N LYS A 229 17.97 -11.91 20.79
CA LYS A 229 18.97 -12.47 21.72
C LYS A 229 19.45 -11.47 22.78
N ARG A 230 19.47 -10.18 22.46
CA ARG A 230 20.14 -9.15 23.28
C ARG A 230 19.19 -8.30 24.12
N TYR A 231 17.94 -8.12 23.70
CA TYR A 231 16.98 -7.23 24.32
C TYR A 231 15.70 -7.95 24.74
N ALA A 232 15.07 -7.46 25.82
CA ALA A 232 13.72 -7.82 26.20
C ALA A 232 12.70 -6.88 25.50
N GLY A 233 11.45 -7.34 25.39
CA GLY A 233 10.38 -6.47 24.84
C GLY A 233 10.34 -6.39 23.33
N THR A 234 10.72 -7.45 22.64
CA THR A 234 10.47 -7.66 21.21
C THR A 234 9.04 -8.15 20.93
N LYS A 235 8.16 -8.03 21.95
CA LYS A 235 6.74 -8.41 21.87
C LYS A 235 5.89 -7.23 21.41
N ASP A 236 4.80 -7.50 20.69
CA ASP A 236 3.80 -6.48 20.37
C ASP A 236 3.15 -5.99 21.68
N PRO A 237 3.23 -4.69 22.01
CA PRO A 237 2.68 -4.16 23.27
C PRO A 237 1.16 -4.29 23.37
N ALA A 238 0.45 -4.42 22.23
CA ALA A 238 -1.01 -4.53 22.19
C ALA A 238 -1.50 -5.98 22.33
N THR A 239 -0.70 -6.96 21.84
CA THR A 239 -1.10 -8.37 21.77
C THR A 239 -0.20 -9.29 22.60
N GLY A 240 0.94 -8.79 23.09
CA GLY A 240 1.96 -9.57 23.81
C GLY A 240 2.77 -10.53 22.93
N GLU A 241 2.55 -10.54 21.59
CA GLU A 241 3.19 -11.48 20.67
C GLU A 241 4.62 -11.12 20.34
N LYS A 242 5.49 -12.13 20.24
CA LYS A 242 6.82 -11.97 19.67
C LYS A 242 6.76 -11.88 18.15
N LEU A 243 7.67 -11.14 17.51
CA LEU A 243 7.82 -11.06 16.04
C LEU A 243 7.98 -12.44 15.36
N THR A 244 8.34 -13.46 16.12
CA THR A 244 8.59 -14.83 15.67
C THR A 244 7.58 -15.85 16.23
N GLU A 245 6.49 -15.43 16.88
CA GLU A 245 5.57 -16.32 17.58
C GLU A 245 4.57 -17.03 16.67
N ASN A 246 4.26 -18.29 17.01
CA ASN A 246 3.73 -19.32 16.11
C ASN A 246 2.26 -19.73 16.33
N ASN A 247 1.41 -19.00 17.04
CA ASN A 247 0.09 -19.52 17.38
C ASN A 247 -1.02 -18.49 17.40
N LYS A 248 -1.66 -18.24 16.23
CA LYS A 248 -3.01 -17.65 16.23
C LYS A 248 -3.99 -18.45 15.39
N LYS A 249 -5.18 -18.67 15.98
CA LYS A 249 -6.36 -19.14 15.25
C LYS A 249 -7.03 -17.92 14.61
N PHE A 250 -7.34 -18.03 13.33
CA PHE A 250 -8.10 -17.02 12.60
C PHE A 250 -9.54 -16.98 13.17
N GLU A 251 -9.91 -15.88 13.85
CA GLU A 251 -11.19 -15.74 14.54
C GLU A 251 -12.21 -14.97 13.69
N ILE A 252 -12.82 -15.64 12.73
CA ILE A 252 -13.87 -15.07 11.87
C ILE A 252 -15.02 -14.45 12.71
N GLY A 253 -15.36 -15.05 13.84
CA GLY A 253 -16.43 -14.55 14.70
C GLY A 253 -16.17 -13.16 15.29
N LYS A 254 -14.93 -12.81 15.61
CA LYS A 254 -14.54 -11.45 16.06
C LYS A 254 -14.54 -10.45 14.90
N MET A 255 -14.20 -10.90 13.70
CA MET A 255 -14.21 -10.04 12.50
C MET A 255 -15.62 -9.59 12.11
N LEU A 256 -16.61 -10.47 12.21
CA LEU A 256 -18.01 -10.14 11.89
C LEU A 256 -18.63 -9.16 12.90
N LYS A 257 -18.02 -9.00 14.08
CA LYS A 257 -18.45 -8.05 15.13
C LYS A 257 -17.70 -6.72 15.08
N LEU A 258 -17.00 -6.42 13.98
CA LEU A 258 -16.32 -5.13 13.80
C LEU A 258 -17.32 -3.97 13.82
N PRO A 259 -16.96 -2.83 14.44
CA PRO A 259 -17.87 -1.69 14.59
C PRO A 259 -18.22 -1.06 13.25
N TRP A 260 -19.37 -0.39 13.20
CA TRP A 260 -19.85 0.29 11.98
C TRP A 260 -18.81 1.30 11.42
N SER A 261 -18.08 1.98 12.31
CA SER A 261 -17.00 2.90 11.90
C SER A 261 -15.93 2.24 11.02
N PHE A 262 -15.58 0.99 11.29
CA PHE A 262 -14.67 0.22 10.44
C PHE A 262 -15.21 0.08 9.00
N TRP A 263 -16.49 -0.28 8.85
CA TRP A 263 -17.11 -0.46 7.53
C TRP A 263 -17.23 0.85 6.76
N MET A 264 -17.50 1.98 7.43
CA MET A 264 -17.52 3.29 6.82
C MET A 264 -16.12 3.71 6.31
N ILE A 265 -15.07 3.43 7.09
CA ILE A 265 -13.68 3.69 6.65
C ILE A 265 -13.33 2.79 5.46
N CYS A 266 -13.77 1.53 5.44
CA CYS A 266 -13.59 0.64 4.29
C CYS A 266 -14.32 1.15 3.05
N LEU A 267 -15.54 1.66 3.19
CA LEU A 267 -16.31 2.25 2.09
C LEU A 267 -15.64 3.50 1.53
N PHE A 268 -15.19 4.41 2.40
CA PHE A 268 -14.38 5.56 1.98
C PHE A 268 -13.13 5.11 1.21
N SER A 269 -12.40 4.14 1.79
CA SER A 269 -11.17 3.63 1.21
C SER A 269 -11.40 2.94 -0.14
N LEU A 270 -12.53 2.23 -0.31
CA LEU A 270 -12.92 1.61 -1.57
C LEU A 270 -12.98 2.64 -2.71
N PHE A 271 -13.68 3.74 -2.51
CA PHE A 271 -13.80 4.77 -3.54
C PHE A 271 -12.51 5.57 -3.73
N GLN A 272 -11.91 6.04 -2.65
CA GLN A 272 -10.72 6.88 -2.67
C GLN A 272 -9.51 6.12 -3.24
N THR A 273 -9.20 4.95 -2.71
CA THR A 273 -7.98 4.22 -3.08
C THR A 273 -8.08 3.65 -4.49
N SER A 274 -9.25 3.12 -4.90
CA SER A 274 -9.42 2.59 -6.25
C SER A 274 -9.33 3.68 -7.31
N THR A 275 -9.94 4.85 -7.07
CA THR A 275 -9.81 6.01 -7.97
C THR A 275 -8.35 6.45 -8.06
N ALA A 276 -7.67 6.57 -6.92
CA ALA A 276 -6.27 6.99 -6.87
C ALA A 276 -5.34 6.03 -7.61
N SER A 277 -5.52 4.73 -7.43
CA SER A 277 -4.71 3.69 -8.07
C SER A 277 -4.88 3.70 -9.60
N VAL A 278 -6.12 3.62 -10.09
CA VAL A 278 -6.41 3.57 -11.53
C VAL A 278 -6.02 4.87 -12.22
N PHE A 279 -6.30 6.04 -11.62
CA PHE A 279 -5.84 7.32 -12.15
C PHE A 279 -4.30 7.40 -12.21
N ALA A 280 -3.60 6.96 -11.16
CA ALA A 280 -2.14 6.99 -11.13
C ALA A 280 -1.51 6.09 -12.20
N SER A 281 -2.07 4.91 -12.48
CA SER A 281 -1.61 4.00 -13.53
C SER A 281 -1.81 4.57 -14.94
N ASN A 282 -2.83 5.39 -15.13
CA ASN A 282 -3.16 6.01 -16.43
C ASN A 282 -2.58 7.43 -16.59
N SER A 283 -2.04 8.03 -15.54
CA SER A 283 -1.68 9.45 -15.49
C SER A 283 -0.64 9.88 -16.53
N THR A 284 0.31 8.98 -16.87
CA THR A 284 1.36 9.30 -17.87
C THR A 284 0.78 9.42 -19.28
N GLU A 285 -0.02 8.42 -19.71
CA GLU A 285 -0.66 8.46 -21.03
C GLU A 285 -1.69 9.60 -21.14
N LEU A 286 -2.43 9.88 -20.05
CA LEU A 286 -3.32 11.04 -19.96
C LEU A 286 -2.55 12.36 -20.17
N ALA A 287 -1.37 12.50 -19.53
CA ALA A 287 -0.52 13.67 -19.70
C ALA A 287 0.03 13.78 -21.13
N GLU A 288 0.44 12.65 -21.74
CA GLU A 288 0.86 12.63 -23.16
C GLU A 288 -0.23 13.20 -24.07
N GLN A 289 -1.46 12.72 -23.91
CA GLN A 289 -2.60 13.14 -24.74
C GLN A 289 -3.00 14.59 -24.50
N ARG A 290 -3.15 15.00 -23.22
CA ARG A 290 -3.66 16.34 -22.87
C ARG A 290 -2.65 17.46 -23.10
N PHE A 291 -1.37 17.21 -22.80
CA PHE A 291 -0.31 18.20 -22.98
C PHE A 291 0.34 18.13 -24.36
N LYS A 292 0.06 17.09 -25.15
CA LYS A 292 0.69 16.83 -26.45
C LYS A 292 2.22 16.84 -26.37
N ILE A 293 2.75 16.18 -25.35
CA ILE A 293 4.18 16.10 -25.06
C ILE A 293 4.70 14.67 -25.19
N SER A 294 6.02 14.51 -25.20
CA SER A 294 6.65 13.19 -25.24
C SER A 294 6.41 12.40 -23.96
N ALA A 295 6.44 11.07 -24.04
CA ALA A 295 6.30 10.15 -22.91
C ALA A 295 7.27 10.45 -21.76
N VAL A 296 8.51 10.89 -22.07
CA VAL A 296 9.50 11.32 -21.06
C VAL A 296 8.98 12.51 -20.25
N LYS A 297 8.53 13.58 -20.91
CA LYS A 297 7.97 14.76 -20.21
C LYS A 297 6.69 14.42 -19.45
N ALA A 298 5.82 13.60 -20.04
CA ALA A 298 4.59 13.14 -19.40
C ALA A 298 4.87 12.33 -18.14
N GLY A 299 5.90 11.47 -18.15
CA GLY A 299 6.35 10.73 -16.96
C GLY A 299 6.77 11.65 -15.81
N TRP A 300 7.46 12.74 -16.11
CA TRP A 300 7.80 13.75 -15.09
C TRP A 300 6.56 14.43 -14.48
N TYR A 301 5.59 14.85 -15.30
CA TYR A 301 4.34 15.42 -14.80
C TYR A 301 3.53 14.41 -13.98
N ALA A 302 3.39 13.19 -14.47
CA ALA A 302 2.66 12.12 -13.76
C ALA A 302 3.34 11.73 -12.43
N SER A 303 4.65 11.90 -12.32
CA SER A 303 5.41 11.59 -11.09
C SER A 303 5.22 12.64 -9.98
N MET A 304 4.62 13.82 -10.29
CA MET A 304 4.38 14.87 -9.31
C MET A 304 3.62 14.38 -8.06
N SER A 305 2.63 13.49 -8.24
CA SER A 305 1.87 12.90 -7.14
C SER A 305 2.75 12.13 -6.16
N GLN A 306 3.80 11.51 -6.65
CA GLN A 306 4.72 10.74 -5.82
C GLN A 306 5.74 11.67 -5.14
N TYR A 307 6.27 12.64 -5.87
CA TYR A 307 7.22 13.62 -5.35
C TYR A 307 6.63 14.44 -4.21
N LEU A 308 5.46 15.04 -4.40
CA LEU A 308 4.77 15.79 -3.34
C LEU A 308 4.39 14.88 -2.17
N GLY A 309 3.92 13.66 -2.46
CA GLY A 309 3.58 12.67 -1.43
C GLY A 309 4.75 12.35 -0.49
N PHE A 310 5.95 12.30 -1.01
CA PHE A 310 7.13 12.06 -0.17
C PHE A 310 7.28 13.10 0.95
N PHE A 311 7.01 14.36 0.69
CA PHE A 311 7.09 15.41 1.71
C PHE A 311 5.86 15.46 2.62
N PHE A 312 4.66 15.36 2.03
CA PHE A 312 3.42 15.53 2.79
C PHE A 312 3.06 14.33 3.66
N VAL A 313 3.27 13.09 3.18
CA VAL A 313 2.84 11.88 3.90
C VAL A 313 3.49 11.76 5.29
N PRO A 314 4.81 11.94 5.48
CA PRO A 314 5.41 11.90 6.81
C PRO A 314 4.90 13.00 7.75
N LEU A 315 4.67 14.21 7.24
CA LEU A 315 4.12 15.32 8.02
C LEU A 315 2.71 15.01 8.51
N ILE A 316 1.88 14.40 7.66
CA ILE A 316 0.52 13.98 8.02
C ILE A 316 0.57 12.89 9.09
N GLY A 317 1.48 11.93 9.01
CA GLY A 317 1.65 10.91 10.03
C GLY A 317 1.94 11.50 11.40
N ILE A 318 2.88 12.44 11.48
CA ILE A 318 3.20 13.17 12.71
C ILE A 318 1.98 13.97 13.20
N PHE A 319 1.28 14.64 12.30
CA PHE A 319 0.08 15.41 12.64
C PHE A 319 -1.01 14.51 13.24
N VAL A 320 -1.25 13.33 12.65
CA VAL A 320 -2.23 12.35 13.15
C VAL A 320 -1.84 11.83 14.54
N ASP A 321 -0.56 11.53 14.77
CA ASP A 321 -0.09 11.09 16.08
C ASP A 321 -0.25 12.18 17.16
N MET A 322 -0.08 13.46 16.81
CA MET A 322 -0.17 14.60 17.74
C MET A 322 -1.60 15.07 18.00
N PHE A 323 -2.42 15.18 16.97
CA PHE A 323 -3.73 15.85 17.02
C PHE A 323 -4.92 14.90 16.81
N GLY A 324 -4.71 13.74 16.27
CA GLY A 324 -5.76 12.82 15.86
C GLY A 324 -6.47 13.29 14.58
N GLN A 325 -7.54 14.06 14.70
CA GLN A 325 -8.33 14.70 13.62
C GLN A 325 -8.58 13.85 12.36
N ARG A 326 -8.69 12.52 12.53
CA ARG A 326 -8.74 11.54 11.43
C ARG A 326 -9.88 11.80 10.45
N LEU A 327 -11.10 12.02 10.98
CA LEU A 327 -12.28 12.24 10.14
C LEU A 327 -12.16 13.52 9.30
N THR A 328 -11.63 14.60 9.87
CA THR A 328 -11.38 15.86 9.16
C THR A 328 -10.40 15.65 8.01
N LEU A 329 -9.31 14.89 8.27
CA LEU A 329 -8.31 14.60 7.25
C LEU A 329 -8.87 13.69 6.13
N LEU A 330 -9.73 12.71 6.46
CA LEU A 330 -10.42 11.89 5.45
C LEU A 330 -11.36 12.73 4.59
N LEU A 331 -12.10 13.66 5.20
CA LEU A 331 -12.98 14.60 4.45
C LEU A 331 -12.17 15.49 3.51
N VAL A 332 -11.06 16.08 3.99
CA VAL A 332 -10.15 16.88 3.15
C VAL A 332 -9.60 16.04 1.98
N CYS A 333 -9.22 14.79 2.25
CA CYS A 333 -8.78 13.85 1.22
C CYS A 333 -9.87 13.61 0.16
N GLY A 334 -11.10 13.28 0.58
CA GLY A 334 -12.23 13.00 -0.32
C GLY A 334 -12.61 14.22 -1.16
N CYS A 335 -12.76 15.39 -0.54
CA CYS A 335 -13.07 16.63 -1.24
C CYS A 335 -11.97 17.05 -2.22
N GLY A 336 -10.72 16.93 -1.83
CA GLY A 336 -9.56 17.21 -2.70
C GLY A 336 -9.49 16.25 -3.87
N MET A 337 -9.78 14.96 -3.65
CA MET A 337 -9.84 13.96 -4.72
C MET A 337 -10.97 14.28 -5.70
N LEU A 338 -12.17 14.58 -5.21
CA LEU A 338 -13.31 14.95 -6.05
C LEU A 338 -12.99 16.19 -6.87
N LEU A 339 -12.45 17.24 -6.25
CA LEU A 339 -12.07 18.48 -6.95
C LEU A 339 -11.06 18.19 -8.06
N SER A 340 -10.04 17.39 -7.78
CA SER A 340 -9.04 16.99 -8.77
C SER A 340 -9.68 16.25 -9.95
N MET A 341 -10.54 15.26 -9.70
CA MET A 341 -11.19 14.48 -10.76
C MET A 341 -12.19 15.30 -11.56
N CYS A 342 -12.90 16.23 -10.93
CA CYS A 342 -13.76 17.20 -11.63
C CYS A 342 -12.95 18.11 -12.56
N LEU A 343 -11.80 18.60 -12.13
CA LEU A 343 -10.94 19.43 -12.97
C LEU A 343 -10.41 18.67 -14.19
N VAL A 344 -10.01 17.41 -14.03
CA VAL A 344 -9.54 16.63 -15.18
C VAL A 344 -10.69 16.24 -16.13
N ALA A 345 -11.91 16.06 -15.61
CA ALA A 345 -13.08 15.69 -16.41
C ALA A 345 -13.65 16.88 -17.21
N TRP A 346 -13.85 18.01 -16.54
CA TRP A 346 -14.54 19.18 -17.12
C TRP A 346 -13.63 20.38 -17.41
N GLY A 347 -12.36 20.32 -17.04
CA GLY A 347 -11.33 21.30 -17.42
C GLY A 347 -10.27 20.69 -18.35
N PRO A 348 -10.62 20.27 -19.60
CA PRO A 348 -9.72 19.53 -20.49
C PRO A 348 -8.59 20.37 -21.07
N THR A 349 -8.29 21.52 -20.47
CA THR A 349 -7.17 22.37 -20.83
C THR A 349 -5.87 21.89 -20.20
N VAL A 350 -4.74 22.30 -20.72
CA VAL A 350 -3.41 22.00 -20.17
C VAL A 350 -3.30 22.48 -18.72
N SER A 351 -3.77 23.71 -18.43
CA SER A 351 -3.73 24.27 -17.08
C SER A 351 -4.69 23.54 -16.12
N GLY A 352 -5.89 23.17 -16.57
CA GLY A 352 -6.85 22.40 -15.77
C GLY A 352 -6.32 21.02 -15.41
N THR A 353 -5.72 20.30 -16.35
CA THR A 353 -5.11 19.00 -16.11
C THR A 353 -3.87 19.11 -15.21
N ALA A 354 -3.04 20.15 -15.36
CA ALA A 354 -1.88 20.36 -14.49
C ALA A 354 -2.32 20.69 -13.05
N ALA A 355 -3.34 21.54 -12.87
CA ALA A 355 -3.93 21.83 -11.57
C ALA A 355 -4.53 20.57 -10.93
N SER A 356 -5.22 19.73 -11.71
CA SER A 356 -5.71 18.43 -11.25
C SER A 356 -4.60 17.55 -10.70
N PHE A 357 -3.47 17.41 -11.38
CA PHE A 357 -2.33 16.61 -10.91
C PHE A 357 -1.76 17.16 -9.59
N GLY A 358 -1.65 18.47 -9.45
CA GLY A 358 -1.21 19.10 -8.20
C GLY A 358 -2.15 18.83 -7.04
N ILE A 359 -3.45 19.05 -7.22
CA ILE A 359 -4.48 18.81 -6.20
C ILE A 359 -4.55 17.31 -5.86
N PHE A 360 -4.50 16.43 -6.86
CA PHE A 360 -4.44 14.98 -6.68
C PHE A 360 -3.25 14.57 -5.80
N ALA A 361 -2.08 15.13 -6.07
CA ALA A 361 -0.87 14.82 -5.32
C ALA A 361 -1.00 15.17 -3.83
N VAL A 362 -1.58 16.34 -3.53
CA VAL A 362 -1.84 16.77 -2.15
C VAL A 362 -2.94 15.89 -1.52
N ALA A 363 -4.09 15.73 -2.18
CA ALA A 363 -5.22 14.97 -1.65
C ALA A 363 -4.86 13.53 -1.34
N THR A 364 -4.17 12.83 -2.26
CA THR A 364 -3.76 11.43 -2.04
C THR A 364 -2.71 11.23 -0.95
N SER A 365 -2.03 12.30 -0.54
CA SER A 365 -1.09 12.23 0.58
C SER A 365 -1.79 12.02 1.92
N PHE A 366 -3.04 12.49 2.07
CA PHE A 366 -3.83 12.31 3.29
C PHE A 366 -4.39 10.88 3.45
N GLY A 367 -4.71 10.20 2.34
CA GLY A 367 -5.48 8.96 2.37
C GLY A 367 -4.81 7.80 3.11
N PRO A 368 -3.72 7.21 2.61
CA PRO A 368 -3.23 5.90 3.06
C PRO A 368 -2.93 5.82 4.55
N THR A 369 -2.16 6.77 5.09
CA THR A 369 -1.78 6.82 6.51
C THR A 369 -3.01 6.96 7.40
N VAL A 370 -3.89 7.91 7.09
CA VAL A 370 -5.08 8.20 7.90
C VAL A 370 -6.08 7.05 7.87
N ILE A 371 -6.28 6.41 6.71
CA ILE A 371 -7.15 5.23 6.57
C ILE A 371 -6.66 4.08 7.45
N ILE A 372 -5.37 3.73 7.38
CA ILE A 372 -4.82 2.59 8.12
C ILE A 372 -4.87 2.85 9.62
N ASP A 373 -4.48 4.06 10.05
CA ASP A 373 -4.54 4.45 11.45
C ASP A 373 -5.98 4.52 11.97
N SER A 374 -6.93 5.01 11.16
CA SER A 374 -8.36 5.03 11.50
C SER A 374 -8.93 3.62 11.65
N ILE A 375 -8.56 2.68 10.78
CA ILE A 375 -8.95 1.27 10.91
C ILE A 375 -8.47 0.72 12.25
N ARG A 376 -7.18 0.91 12.56
CA ARG A 376 -6.59 0.39 13.79
C ARG A 376 -7.24 0.98 15.04
N THR A 377 -7.50 2.27 15.06
CA THR A 377 -8.10 2.96 16.21
C THR A 377 -9.61 2.73 16.36
N SER A 378 -10.31 2.35 15.29
CA SER A 378 -11.74 2.02 15.34
C SER A 378 -12.03 0.60 15.82
N MET A 379 -11.03 -0.28 15.91
CA MET A 379 -11.20 -1.67 16.31
C MET A 379 -11.26 -1.85 17.83
N TRP A 380 -12.28 -2.57 18.30
CA TRP A 380 -12.38 -2.96 19.71
C TRP A 380 -11.37 -4.04 20.08
N TYR A 381 -11.06 -4.94 19.15
CA TYR A 381 -10.13 -6.05 19.34
C TYR A 381 -8.88 -5.84 18.46
N GLN A 382 -7.78 -5.40 19.06
CA GLN A 382 -6.53 -5.16 18.35
C GLN A 382 -5.91 -6.45 17.76
N GLU A 383 -6.24 -7.59 18.34
CA GLU A 383 -5.81 -8.92 17.88
C GLU A 383 -6.24 -9.24 16.45
N VAL A 384 -7.38 -8.69 15.98
CA VAL A 384 -7.92 -8.93 14.64
C VAL A 384 -7.54 -7.82 13.63
N PHE A 385 -6.63 -6.92 13.99
CA PHE A 385 -6.20 -5.84 13.09
C PHE A 385 -5.70 -6.34 11.73
N GLY A 386 -4.82 -7.36 11.73
CA GLY A 386 -4.31 -7.96 10.50
C GLY A 386 -5.42 -8.47 9.58
N SER A 387 -6.41 -9.15 10.16
CA SER A 387 -7.57 -9.66 9.42
C SER A 387 -8.49 -8.54 8.90
N GLY A 388 -8.74 -7.51 9.71
CA GLY A 388 -9.52 -6.34 9.29
C GLY A 388 -8.81 -5.56 8.18
N TYR A 389 -7.50 -5.38 8.31
CA TYR A 389 -6.69 -4.76 7.26
C TYR A 389 -6.70 -5.58 5.96
N ALA A 390 -6.65 -6.91 6.05
CA ALA A 390 -6.77 -7.80 4.89
C ALA A 390 -8.13 -7.66 4.17
N ILE A 391 -9.24 -7.53 4.93
CA ILE A 391 -10.57 -7.24 4.35
C ILE A 391 -10.55 -5.90 3.59
N LYS A 392 -10.01 -4.85 4.20
CA LYS A 392 -9.88 -3.54 3.55
C LYS A 392 -9.09 -3.64 2.23
N ILE A 393 -7.95 -4.35 2.23
CA ILE A 393 -7.17 -4.55 0.99
C ILE A 393 -7.96 -5.33 -0.04
N ALA A 394 -8.64 -6.42 0.36
CA ALA A 394 -9.44 -7.23 -0.56
C ALA A 394 -10.57 -6.40 -1.22
N ILE A 395 -11.27 -5.57 -0.45
CA ILE A 395 -12.30 -4.67 -0.94
C ILE A 395 -11.71 -3.66 -1.94
N ASN A 396 -10.59 -3.02 -1.60
CA ASN A 396 -9.96 -2.02 -2.46
C ASN A 396 -9.43 -2.62 -3.77
N ASN A 397 -8.73 -3.74 -3.70
CA ASN A 397 -8.20 -4.41 -4.88
C ASN A 397 -9.32 -4.87 -5.81
N SER A 398 -10.40 -5.46 -5.27
CA SER A 398 -11.57 -5.87 -6.05
C SER A 398 -12.17 -4.68 -6.82
N MET A 399 -12.31 -3.52 -6.15
CA MET A 399 -12.83 -2.33 -6.80
C MET A 399 -11.84 -1.73 -7.80
N SER A 400 -10.54 -1.73 -7.51
CA SER A 400 -9.50 -1.29 -8.44
C SER A 400 -9.49 -2.12 -9.73
N ILE A 401 -9.67 -3.43 -9.62
CA ILE A 401 -9.79 -4.32 -10.79
C ILE A 401 -11.01 -3.93 -11.63
N ILE A 402 -12.18 -3.79 -11.00
CA ILE A 402 -13.43 -3.45 -11.68
C ILE A 402 -13.29 -2.10 -12.40
N VAL A 403 -12.85 -1.07 -11.68
CA VAL A 403 -12.70 0.29 -12.22
C VAL A 403 -11.61 0.34 -13.30
N GLY A 404 -10.50 -0.37 -13.11
CA GLY A 404 -9.42 -0.45 -14.10
C GLY A 404 -9.87 -1.06 -15.41
N VAL A 405 -10.58 -2.20 -15.35
CA VAL A 405 -11.11 -2.86 -16.57
C VAL A 405 -12.17 -2.00 -17.24
N ILE A 406 -13.11 -1.40 -16.48
CA ILE A 406 -14.14 -0.50 -17.03
C ILE A 406 -13.47 0.70 -17.71
N ALA A 407 -12.45 1.32 -17.09
CA ALA A 407 -11.69 2.42 -17.67
C ALA A 407 -11.03 2.01 -19.00
N GLY A 408 -10.42 0.82 -19.06
CA GLY A 408 -9.83 0.28 -20.29
C GLY A 408 -10.86 0.06 -21.39
N VAL A 409 -12.03 -0.52 -21.08
CA VAL A 409 -13.12 -0.73 -22.05
C VAL A 409 -13.69 0.59 -22.56
N ILE A 410 -13.88 1.58 -21.67
CA ILE A 410 -14.35 2.92 -22.08
C ILE A 410 -13.33 3.56 -23.01
N GLN A 411 -12.06 3.48 -22.70
CA GLN A 411 -10.98 4.04 -23.52
C GLN A 411 -10.88 3.37 -24.89
N ASP A 412 -11.00 2.03 -24.97
CA ASP A 412 -11.03 1.29 -26.23
C ASP A 412 -12.22 1.68 -27.11
N ARG A 413 -13.40 1.99 -26.52
CA ARG A 413 -14.61 2.42 -27.24
C ARG A 413 -14.61 3.92 -27.63
N SER A 414 -13.72 4.71 -27.06
CA SER A 414 -13.63 6.17 -27.25
C SER A 414 -12.37 6.56 -28.06
N ASP A 415 -11.98 5.77 -29.03
CA ASP A 415 -10.80 6.00 -29.88
C ASP A 415 -9.52 6.33 -29.06
N ASN A 416 -9.31 5.62 -27.97
CA ASN A 416 -8.24 5.84 -26.99
C ASN A 416 -8.31 7.18 -26.23
N SER A 417 -9.40 7.94 -26.32
CA SER A 417 -9.57 9.20 -25.57
C SER A 417 -9.84 8.95 -24.08
N TYR A 418 -9.32 9.85 -23.23
CA TYR A 418 -9.59 9.85 -21.81
C TYR A 418 -10.85 10.63 -21.40
N ASP A 419 -11.58 11.27 -22.31
CA ASP A 419 -12.71 12.15 -21.95
C ASP A 419 -13.79 11.45 -21.12
N ASN A 420 -14.24 10.27 -21.58
CA ASN A 420 -15.23 9.49 -20.84
C ASN A 420 -14.63 8.77 -19.62
N VAL A 421 -13.35 8.42 -19.65
CA VAL A 421 -12.63 7.80 -18.52
C VAL A 421 -12.51 8.76 -17.35
N THR A 422 -12.27 10.04 -17.61
CA THR A 422 -12.18 11.07 -16.55
C THR A 422 -13.50 11.32 -15.86
N ILE A 423 -14.64 11.16 -16.56
CA ILE A 423 -15.98 11.20 -15.95
C ILE A 423 -16.17 10.02 -14.99
N LEU A 424 -15.72 8.81 -15.35
CA LEU A 424 -15.72 7.66 -14.44
C LEU A 424 -14.93 7.97 -13.16
N TYR A 425 -13.74 8.57 -13.29
CA TYR A 425 -12.94 8.95 -12.12
C TYR A 425 -13.64 9.97 -11.22
N ALA A 426 -14.31 10.99 -11.81
CA ALA A 426 -15.07 11.97 -11.04
C ALA A 426 -16.26 11.33 -10.30
N THR A 427 -16.98 10.42 -10.96
CA THR A 427 -18.09 9.67 -10.33
C THR A 427 -17.60 8.81 -9.16
N MET A 428 -16.49 8.10 -9.32
CA MET A 428 -15.90 7.32 -8.26
C MET A 428 -15.42 8.19 -7.11
N ALA A 429 -14.76 9.31 -7.41
CA ALA A 429 -14.30 10.26 -6.39
C ALA A 429 -15.45 10.87 -5.58
N ALA A 430 -16.62 11.10 -6.19
CA ALA A 430 -17.81 11.56 -5.48
C ALA A 430 -18.26 10.59 -4.38
N GLY A 431 -18.12 9.27 -4.60
CA GLY A 431 -18.40 8.27 -3.58
C GLY A 431 -17.47 8.34 -2.34
N SER A 432 -16.32 9.01 -2.44
CA SER A 432 -15.42 9.20 -1.29
C SER A 432 -15.76 10.44 -0.44
N VAL A 433 -16.77 11.22 -0.79
CA VAL A 433 -17.22 12.41 -0.03
C VAL A 433 -18.48 12.11 0.77
N VAL A 434 -19.25 11.12 0.35
CA VAL A 434 -20.47 10.64 1.02
C VAL A 434 -20.13 9.69 2.14
#